data_b9fb4f76eb0c0952013b1aec022845f3
#
_entry.id   b9fb4f76eb0c0952013b1aec022845f3
#
_cell.length_a   1.000
_cell.length_b   1.000
_cell.length_c   1.000
_cell.angle_alpha   90.00
_cell.angle_beta   90.00
_cell.angle_gamma   90.00
#
_symmetry.space_group_name_H-M   'P 1'
#
loop_
_entity.id
_entity.type
_entity.pdbx_description
1 polymer ?
#
loop_
_entity_poly.entity_id
_entity_poly.type
_entity_poly.pdbx_seq_one_letter_code
_entity_poly.pdbx_strand_id
1 'polypeptide(L)'
;YIIFNLAIYKIVPVTLTLAGIAGFILSIGIAVDANILIFERTKEELKKGKNIHDALHEGFHRAWLSIRDSNISSIITAIVLFWLGTAAVKGFALTLGLGVIISMFTAITVSRSFLFAVAPKPRYNGAEAGWKRFLFTNGFHTK
;
A
#
# COMPACT_ATOMS: atom_id res chain seq x y z
N TYR A 1 -5.65 -4.26 -6.84
CA TYR A 1 -6.00 -4.75 -5.51
C TYR A 1 -7.39 -5.41 -5.46
N ILE A 2 -8.48 -4.69 -5.80
CA ILE A 2 -9.87 -5.20 -5.73
C ILE A 2 -10.04 -6.48 -6.55
N ILE A 3 -9.64 -6.47 -7.82
CA ILE A 3 -9.75 -7.63 -8.72
C ILE A 3 -8.99 -8.83 -8.16
N PHE A 4 -7.81 -8.61 -7.62
CA PHE A 4 -6.98 -9.67 -7.06
C PHE A 4 -7.61 -10.29 -5.80
N ASN A 5 -8.19 -9.46 -4.92
CA ASN A 5 -8.95 -9.94 -3.76
C ASN A 5 -10.17 -10.77 -4.18
N LEU A 6 -10.97 -10.28 -5.13
CA LEU A 6 -12.15 -11.00 -5.61
C LEU A 6 -11.77 -12.34 -6.26
N ALA A 7 -10.66 -12.39 -6.99
CA ALA A 7 -10.14 -13.65 -7.56
C ALA A 7 -9.78 -14.65 -6.45
N ILE A 8 -9.10 -14.20 -5.39
CA ILE A 8 -8.75 -15.05 -4.25
C ILE A 8 -10.01 -15.52 -3.50
N TYR A 9 -10.99 -14.64 -3.29
CA TYR A 9 -12.26 -15.04 -2.65
C TYR A 9 -13.03 -16.10 -3.47
N LYS A 10 -12.86 -16.13 -4.79
CA LYS A 10 -13.43 -17.14 -5.65
C LYS A 10 -12.68 -18.49 -5.54
N ILE A 11 -11.36 -18.46 -5.38
CA ILE A 11 -10.49 -19.64 -5.25
C ILE A 11 -10.65 -20.27 -3.85
N VAL A 12 -10.59 -19.44 -2.82
CA VAL A 12 -10.86 -19.82 -1.42
C VAL A 12 -12.34 -19.56 -1.19
N PRO A 13 -13.26 -20.52 -1.28
CA PRO A 13 -14.70 -20.26 -1.32
C PRO A 13 -15.21 -19.46 -0.10
N VAL A 14 -14.88 -18.16 -0.11
CA VAL A 14 -15.24 -17.21 0.95
C VAL A 14 -16.68 -16.75 0.71
N THR A 15 -17.59 -17.08 1.61
CA THR A 15 -18.95 -16.54 1.58
C THR A 15 -18.92 -15.07 1.99
N LEU A 16 -19.24 -14.19 1.05
CA LEU A 16 -19.32 -12.74 1.32
C LEU A 16 -20.64 -12.43 2.06
N THR A 17 -20.61 -12.53 3.38
CA THR A 17 -21.68 -12.03 4.24
C THR A 17 -21.64 -10.50 4.33
N LEU A 18 -22.67 -9.86 4.84
CA LEU A 18 -22.68 -8.40 5.08
C LEU A 18 -21.45 -7.95 5.90
N ALA A 19 -21.12 -8.69 6.95
CA ALA A 19 -19.93 -8.44 7.76
C ALA A 19 -18.63 -8.67 6.96
N GLY A 20 -18.59 -9.69 6.11
CA GLY A 20 -17.47 -9.95 5.19
C GLY A 20 -17.24 -8.82 4.19
N ILE A 21 -18.32 -8.24 3.65
CA ILE A 21 -18.23 -7.05 2.79
C ILE A 21 -17.63 -5.86 3.56
N ALA A 22 -18.05 -5.63 4.80
CA ALA A 22 -17.48 -4.57 5.65
C ALA A 22 -15.97 -4.77 5.87
N GLY A 23 -15.52 -6.00 6.17
CA GLY A 23 -14.09 -6.32 6.30
C GLY A 23 -13.30 -6.09 5.00
N PHE A 24 -13.91 -6.45 3.87
CA PHE A 24 -13.31 -6.18 2.55
C PHE A 24 -13.16 -4.68 2.28
N ILE A 25 -14.20 -3.87 2.53
CA ILE A 25 -14.14 -2.41 2.34
C ILE A 25 -13.06 -1.79 3.25
N LEU A 26 -13.00 -2.23 4.52
CA LEU A 26 -11.97 -1.76 5.45
C LEU A 26 -10.57 -2.10 4.95
N SER A 27 -10.36 -3.29 4.38
CA SER A 27 -9.06 -3.70 3.82
C SER A 27 -8.64 -2.86 2.63
N ILE A 28 -9.58 -2.33 1.83
CA ILE A 28 -9.29 -1.36 0.76
C ILE A 28 -8.72 -0.07 1.35
N GLY A 29 -9.32 0.44 2.43
CA GLY A 29 -8.80 1.62 3.15
C GLY A 29 -7.35 1.42 3.59
N ILE A 30 -7.06 0.29 4.25
CA ILE A 30 -5.70 -0.05 4.70
C ILE A 30 -4.71 -0.15 3.52
N ALA A 31 -5.14 -0.70 2.38
CA ALA A 31 -4.30 -0.78 1.19
C ALA A 31 -3.99 0.60 0.58
N VAL A 32 -4.95 1.52 0.61
CA VAL A 32 -4.76 2.91 0.16
C VAL A 32 -3.82 3.64 1.10
N ASP A 33 -3.98 3.51 2.42
CA ASP A 33 -3.11 4.14 3.43
C ASP A 33 -1.64 3.74 3.27
N ALA A 34 -1.37 2.47 2.98
CA ALA A 34 -0.02 1.98 2.71
C ALA A 34 0.63 2.72 1.53
N ASN A 35 -0.12 2.92 0.44
CA ASN A 35 0.38 3.66 -0.73
C ASN A 35 0.58 5.15 -0.43
N ILE A 36 -0.34 5.77 0.30
CA ILE A 36 -0.22 7.18 0.73
C ILE A 36 1.06 7.37 1.54
N LEU A 37 1.33 6.48 2.50
CA LEU A 37 2.52 6.56 3.33
C LEU A 37 3.82 6.45 2.50
N ILE A 38 3.86 5.57 1.50
CA ILE A 38 5.02 5.46 0.58
C ILE A 38 5.24 6.79 -0.15
N PHE A 39 4.18 7.40 -0.69
CA PHE A 39 4.28 8.69 -1.37
C PHE A 39 4.73 9.81 -0.43
N GLU A 40 4.20 9.85 0.78
CA GLU A 40 4.56 10.87 1.78
C GLU A 40 6.03 10.79 2.15
N ARG A 41 6.53 9.60 2.48
CA ARG A 41 7.95 9.39 2.77
C ARG A 41 8.87 9.72 1.59
N THR A 42 8.46 9.34 0.39
CA THR A 42 9.20 9.71 -0.82
C THR A 42 9.27 11.23 -1.01
N LYS A 43 8.15 11.94 -0.77
CA LYS A 43 8.09 13.39 -0.86
C LYS A 43 8.97 14.07 0.19
N GLU A 44 9.04 13.53 1.41
CA GLU A 44 9.96 14.01 2.45
C GLU A 44 11.43 13.92 2.00
N GLU A 45 11.84 12.80 1.40
CA GLU A 45 13.21 12.62 0.93
C GLU A 45 13.54 13.53 -0.28
N LEU A 46 12.56 13.78 -1.16
CA LEU A 46 12.70 14.76 -2.25
C LEU A 46 12.92 16.18 -1.70
N LYS A 47 12.20 16.58 -0.64
CA LYS A 47 12.39 17.88 0.00
C LYS A 47 13.77 18.08 0.63
N LYS A 48 14.46 16.98 0.98
CA LYS A 48 15.84 16.99 1.47
C LYS A 48 16.88 17.14 0.35
N GLY A 49 16.43 17.31 -0.91
CA GLY A 49 17.30 17.50 -2.08
C GLY A 49 17.85 16.21 -2.69
N LYS A 50 17.34 15.03 -2.30
CA LYS A 50 17.72 13.77 -2.94
C LYS A 50 17.17 13.70 -4.35
N ASN A 51 17.87 12.99 -5.23
CA ASN A 51 17.32 12.69 -6.56
C ASN A 51 16.11 11.75 -6.45
N ILE A 52 15.26 11.71 -7.49
CA ILE A 52 13.99 10.96 -7.46
C ILE A 52 14.21 9.47 -7.18
N HIS A 53 15.24 8.87 -7.73
CA HIS A 53 15.51 7.44 -7.56
C HIS A 53 15.91 7.10 -6.12
N ASP A 54 16.81 7.91 -5.53
CA ASP A 54 17.26 7.73 -4.14
C ASP A 54 16.14 8.05 -3.15
N ALA A 55 15.33 9.10 -3.44
CA ALA A 55 14.18 9.46 -2.64
C ALA A 55 13.11 8.35 -2.64
N LEU A 56 12.86 7.69 -3.78
CA LEU A 56 11.96 6.54 -3.85
C LEU A 56 12.49 5.36 -3.04
N HIS A 57 13.77 5.05 -3.19
CA HIS A 57 14.39 3.92 -2.48
C HIS A 57 14.31 4.11 -0.96
N GLU A 58 14.73 5.28 -0.48
CA GLU A 58 14.74 5.60 0.95
C GLU A 58 13.33 5.78 1.52
N GLY A 59 12.46 6.47 0.78
CA GLY A 59 11.06 6.66 1.15
C GLY A 59 10.32 5.33 1.29
N PHE A 60 10.53 4.41 0.34
CA PHE A 60 9.97 3.07 0.42
C PHE A 60 10.50 2.29 1.62
N HIS A 61 11.81 2.33 1.86
CA HIS A 61 12.43 1.63 2.99
C HIS A 61 11.87 2.12 4.33
N ARG A 62 11.74 3.43 4.50
CA ARG A 62 11.18 4.03 5.73
C ARG A 62 9.69 3.74 5.90
N ALA A 63 8.91 3.83 4.81
CA ALA A 63 7.49 3.51 4.84
C ALA A 63 7.23 2.04 5.17
N TRP A 64 8.06 1.14 4.64
CA TRP A 64 7.91 -0.30 4.80
C TRP A 64 7.87 -0.75 6.26
N LEU A 65 8.71 -0.20 7.12
CA LEU A 65 8.72 -0.58 8.54
C LEU A 65 7.36 -0.28 9.19
N SER A 66 6.81 0.91 8.97
CA SER A 66 5.51 1.31 9.52
C SER A 66 4.36 0.50 8.92
N ILE A 67 4.37 0.25 7.61
CA ILE A 67 3.36 -0.55 6.91
C ILE A 67 3.37 -1.99 7.44
N ARG A 68 4.54 -2.59 7.58
CA ARG A 68 4.69 -3.94 8.12
C ARG A 68 4.12 -4.04 9.53
N ASP A 69 4.51 -3.15 10.42
CA ASP A 69 4.14 -3.23 11.83
C ASP A 69 2.63 -3.01 12.05
N SER A 70 2.03 -2.06 11.33
CA SER A 70 0.57 -1.84 11.36
C SER A 70 -0.23 -3.02 10.79
N ASN A 71 0.25 -3.60 9.68
CA ASN A 71 -0.42 -4.73 9.05
C ASN A 71 -0.28 -6.03 9.87
N ILE A 72 0.88 -6.26 10.52
CA ILE A 72 1.04 -7.38 11.46
C ILE A 72 0.03 -7.25 12.62
N SER A 73 -0.13 -6.07 13.19
CA SER A 73 -1.13 -5.80 14.23
C SER A 73 -2.55 -6.11 13.74
N SER A 74 -2.90 -5.69 12.52
CA SER A 74 -4.20 -5.96 11.90
C SER A 74 -4.42 -7.47 11.66
N ILE A 75 -3.38 -8.20 11.23
CA ILE A 75 -3.46 -9.66 11.04
C ILE A 75 -3.67 -10.37 12.38
N ILE A 76 -2.94 -9.98 13.44
CA ILE A 76 -3.14 -10.54 14.78
C ILE A 76 -4.57 -10.31 15.24
N THR A 77 -5.10 -9.10 15.07
CA THR A 77 -6.50 -8.77 15.39
C THR A 77 -7.47 -9.65 14.61
N ALA A 78 -7.25 -9.83 13.30
CA ALA A 78 -8.10 -10.69 12.48
C ALA A 78 -8.06 -12.15 12.94
N ILE A 79 -6.90 -12.68 13.34
CA ILE A 79 -6.75 -14.04 13.88
C ILE A 79 -7.55 -14.19 15.18
N VAL A 80 -7.43 -13.24 16.11
CA VAL A 80 -8.16 -13.25 17.39
C VAL A 80 -9.66 -13.21 17.14
N LEU A 81 -10.13 -12.31 16.26
CA LEU A 81 -11.54 -12.20 15.90
C LEU A 81 -12.08 -13.46 15.21
N PHE A 82 -11.25 -14.10 14.39
CA PHE A 82 -11.63 -15.36 13.74
C PHE A 82 -11.76 -16.51 14.73
N TRP A 83 -10.92 -16.56 15.73
CA TRP A 83 -10.94 -17.63 16.75
C TRP A 83 -12.08 -17.45 17.77
N LEU A 84 -12.24 -16.26 18.30
CA LEU A 84 -13.16 -15.95 19.40
C LEU A 84 -14.52 -15.43 18.92
N GLY A 85 -14.66 -15.05 17.65
CA GLY A 85 -15.84 -14.39 17.13
C GLY A 85 -17.01 -15.32 16.82
N THR A 86 -18.21 -14.74 16.75
CA THR A 86 -19.41 -15.38 16.20
C THR A 86 -19.27 -15.60 14.68
N ALA A 87 -20.18 -16.34 14.06
CA ALA A 87 -20.13 -16.61 12.61
C ALA A 87 -20.03 -15.33 11.76
N ALA A 88 -20.74 -14.26 12.14
CA ALA A 88 -20.66 -12.98 11.44
C ALA A 88 -19.28 -12.31 11.59
N VAL A 89 -18.72 -12.33 12.81
CA VAL A 89 -17.39 -11.77 13.11
C VAL A 89 -16.29 -12.57 12.41
N LYS A 90 -16.43 -13.89 12.30
CA LYS A 90 -15.49 -14.74 11.55
C LYS A 90 -15.46 -14.38 10.08
N GLY A 91 -16.62 -14.11 9.47
CA GLY A 91 -16.68 -13.66 8.07
C GLY A 91 -15.96 -12.32 7.85
N PHE A 92 -16.17 -11.35 8.73
CA PHE A 92 -15.44 -10.08 8.74
C PHE A 92 -13.92 -10.30 8.90
N ALA A 93 -13.52 -11.07 9.91
CA ALA A 93 -12.12 -11.32 10.22
C ALA A 93 -11.36 -11.99 9.07
N LEU A 94 -12.00 -12.97 8.40
CA LEU A 94 -11.43 -13.67 7.26
C LEU A 94 -11.17 -12.72 6.09
N THR A 95 -12.17 -11.94 5.69
CA THR A 95 -12.03 -11.00 4.56
C THR A 95 -11.06 -9.87 4.88
N LEU A 96 -11.05 -9.34 6.10
CA LEU A 96 -10.09 -8.35 6.57
C LEU A 96 -8.67 -8.92 6.53
N GLY A 97 -8.44 -10.09 7.14
CA GLY A 97 -7.11 -10.70 7.22
C GLY A 97 -6.53 -11.02 5.85
N LEU A 98 -7.32 -11.64 4.95
CA LEU A 98 -6.91 -11.89 3.58
C LEU A 98 -6.61 -10.57 2.85
N GLY A 99 -7.48 -9.57 2.98
CA GLY A 99 -7.27 -8.26 2.37
C GLY A 99 -5.98 -7.58 2.82
N VAL A 100 -5.66 -7.64 4.12
CA VAL A 100 -4.40 -7.08 4.66
C VAL A 100 -3.17 -7.82 4.10
N ILE A 101 -3.19 -9.14 4.03
CA ILE A 101 -2.07 -9.93 3.45
C ILE A 101 -1.86 -9.55 1.98
N ILE A 102 -2.95 -9.45 1.22
CA ILE A 102 -2.91 -9.08 -0.20
C ILE A 102 -2.42 -7.62 -0.36
N SER A 103 -2.83 -6.70 0.54
CA SER A 103 -2.38 -5.31 0.49
C SER A 103 -0.87 -5.20 0.70
N MET A 104 -0.31 -5.95 1.66
CA MET A 104 1.14 -6.01 1.86
C MET A 104 1.87 -6.50 0.60
N PHE A 105 1.38 -7.59 0.01
CA PHE A 105 1.97 -8.15 -1.20
C PHE A 105 1.91 -7.16 -2.37
N THR A 106 0.76 -6.51 -2.59
CA THR A 106 0.60 -5.54 -3.68
C THR A 106 1.42 -4.27 -3.45
N ALA A 107 1.53 -3.78 -2.21
CA ALA A 107 2.36 -2.63 -1.89
C ALA A 107 3.84 -2.90 -2.16
N ILE A 108 4.35 -4.07 -1.76
CA ILE A 108 5.76 -4.44 -1.97
C ILE A 108 6.06 -4.68 -3.45
N THR A 109 5.20 -5.45 -4.13
CA THR A 109 5.51 -5.95 -5.47
C THR A 109 5.05 -4.99 -6.55
N VAL A 110 3.76 -4.63 -6.54
CA VAL A 110 3.15 -3.84 -7.62
C VAL A 110 3.49 -2.35 -7.48
N SER A 111 3.25 -1.77 -6.29
CA SER A 111 3.48 -0.33 -6.10
C SER A 111 4.96 0.01 -6.23
N ARG A 112 5.84 -0.80 -5.67
CA ARG A 112 7.29 -0.61 -5.79
C ARG A 112 7.73 -0.70 -7.25
N SER A 113 7.38 -1.78 -7.95
CA SER A 113 7.77 -1.98 -9.34
C SER A 113 7.23 -0.88 -10.25
N PHE A 114 5.99 -0.45 -10.04
CA PHE A 114 5.38 0.63 -10.81
C PHE A 114 6.08 1.97 -10.57
N LEU A 115 6.36 2.32 -9.31
CA LEU A 115 7.04 3.57 -8.96
C LEU A 115 8.44 3.64 -9.58
N PHE A 116 9.22 2.54 -9.51
CA PHE A 116 10.54 2.49 -10.13
C PHE A 116 10.48 2.49 -11.66
N ALA A 117 9.45 1.91 -12.27
CA ALA A 117 9.26 1.92 -13.71
C ALA A 117 8.92 3.32 -14.25
N VAL A 118 8.13 4.10 -13.49
CA VAL A 118 7.71 5.47 -13.87
C VAL A 118 8.76 6.51 -13.47
N ALA A 119 9.62 6.22 -12.47
CA ALA A 119 10.67 7.13 -12.04
C ALA A 119 11.65 7.41 -13.18
N PRO A 120 11.98 8.69 -13.44
CA PRO A 120 13.00 9.03 -14.43
C PRO A 120 14.34 8.43 -14.02
N LYS A 121 15.00 7.76 -14.97
CA LYS A 121 16.37 7.26 -14.74
C LYS A 121 17.28 8.42 -14.36
N PRO A 122 18.22 8.25 -13.42
CA PRO A 122 19.16 9.30 -13.07
C PRO A 122 19.95 9.68 -14.32
N ARG A 123 19.64 10.85 -14.87
CA ARG A 123 20.39 11.44 -15.96
C ARG A 123 21.41 12.35 -15.33
N TYR A 124 22.67 12.06 -15.54
CA TYR A 124 23.83 12.81 -15.03
C TYR A 124 23.89 14.29 -15.54
N ASN A 125 22.98 14.68 -16.42
CA ASN A 125 22.85 16.04 -16.96
C ASN A 125 21.41 16.55 -16.79
N GLY A 126 21.18 17.38 -15.84
CA GLY A 126 20.27 18.49 -15.56
C GLY A 126 18.92 18.68 -16.25
N ALA A 127 18.47 17.84 -17.16
CA ALA A 127 17.20 18.02 -17.89
C ALA A 127 16.18 16.94 -17.51
N GLU A 128 15.58 17.08 -16.35
CA GLU A 128 14.38 16.31 -16.02
C GLU A 128 13.18 16.82 -16.83
N ALA A 129 12.45 15.91 -17.48
CA ALA A 129 11.23 16.28 -18.18
C ALA A 129 10.24 16.91 -17.19
N GLY A 130 9.83 18.15 -17.44
CA GLY A 130 9.07 18.99 -16.52
C GLY A 130 7.78 18.34 -15.95
N TRP A 131 7.09 17.50 -16.73
CA TRP A 131 5.89 16.81 -16.29
C TRP A 131 6.16 15.71 -15.25
N LYS A 132 7.31 15.02 -15.32
CA LYS A 132 7.73 14.01 -14.33
C LYS A 132 8.06 14.67 -13.00
N ARG A 133 8.71 15.83 -13.03
CA ARG A 133 8.95 16.67 -11.84
C ARG A 133 7.64 17.13 -11.23
N PHE A 134 6.66 17.54 -12.06
CA PHE A 134 5.33 17.94 -11.59
C PHE A 134 4.62 16.81 -10.84
N LEU A 135 4.63 15.57 -11.34
CA LEU A 135 4.01 14.42 -10.69
C LEU A 135 4.59 14.12 -9.30
N PHE A 136 5.92 14.24 -9.15
CA PHE A 136 6.59 13.90 -7.88
C PHE A 136 6.68 15.06 -6.89
N THR A 137 6.55 16.29 -7.33
CA THR A 137 6.64 17.48 -6.46
C THR A 137 5.29 18.17 -6.24
N ASN A 138 4.17 17.66 -6.82
CA ASN A 138 2.85 18.30 -6.80
C ASN A 138 2.86 19.75 -7.30
N GLY A 139 3.77 20.10 -8.21
CA GLY A 139 3.84 21.46 -8.77
C GLY A 139 4.24 22.57 -7.79
N PHE A 140 4.56 22.24 -6.54
CA PHE A 140 5.01 23.26 -5.59
C PHE A 140 6.45 23.64 -5.87
N HIS A 141 6.65 24.87 -6.31
CA HIS A 141 7.95 25.51 -6.34
C HIS A 141 8.49 25.61 -4.91
N THR A 142 9.50 24.84 -4.58
CA THR A 142 10.38 25.17 -3.46
C THR A 142 11.26 26.33 -3.90
N LYS A 143 10.99 27.56 -3.38
CA LYS A 143 11.97 28.62 -3.41
C LYS A 143 13.19 28.22 -2.61
#